data_1749f79f708cee0f9741d69cb5585943
#
_entry.id   1749f79f708cee0f9741d69cb5585943
#
_cell.length_a   1.000
_cell.length_b   1.000
_cell.length_c   1.000
_cell.angle_alpha   90.00
_cell.angle_beta   90.00
_cell.angle_gamma   90.00
#
_symmetry.space_group_name_H-M   'P 1'
#
loop_
_entity.id
_entity.type
_entity.pdbx_description
1 polymer ?
#
loop_
_entity_poly.entity_id
_entity_poly.type
_entity_poly.pdbx_seq_one_letter_code
_entity_poly.pdbx_strand_id
1 'polypeptide(L)'
;MAISRSQLVKELEPGLNALFGLEYKRYENQHAEIYTTESSDRAFEEEVMLGGFGTAPVKNEGGSISFDDAQETYTSRYTHETIALAFSITEEAIEDNLYDRLGSRYTRALARSMAHTKQVKAAAVLNNAFTAGASAGGDGVALCDTSHPLTSGGTFANEPTTAADLNETYLEDALINIAGFVDERG
;
A
#
# COMPACT_ATOMS: atom_id res chain seq x y z
N MET A 1 -13.65 -9.06 52.90
CA MET A 1 -12.68 -9.48 51.89
C MET A 1 -12.20 -8.22 51.22
N ALA A 2 -10.95 -7.89 51.32
CA ALA A 2 -10.40 -6.73 50.59
C ALA A 2 -10.13 -7.18 49.13
N ILE A 3 -10.73 -6.49 48.19
CA ILE A 3 -10.45 -6.68 46.76
C ILE A 3 -9.01 -6.22 46.55
N SER A 4 -8.13 -7.12 46.09
CA SER A 4 -6.73 -6.79 45.88
C SER A 4 -6.60 -5.96 44.59
N ARG A 5 -5.73 -4.93 44.61
CA ARG A 5 -5.41 -4.07 43.45
C ARG A 5 -5.02 -4.85 42.18
N SER A 6 -4.38 -6.01 42.35
CA SER A 6 -4.00 -6.89 41.22
C SER A 6 -5.18 -7.49 40.47
N GLN A 7 -6.39 -7.51 41.05
CA GLN A 7 -7.60 -7.97 40.35
C GLN A 7 -8.21 -6.89 39.48
N LEU A 8 -8.12 -5.62 39.91
CA LEU A 8 -8.60 -4.47 39.11
C LEU A 8 -7.80 -4.28 37.81
N VAL A 9 -6.50 -4.51 37.87
CA VAL A 9 -5.63 -4.41 36.64
C VAL A 9 -6.03 -5.47 35.61
N LYS A 10 -6.38 -6.68 36.04
CA LYS A 10 -6.80 -7.77 35.13
C LYS A 10 -8.14 -7.53 34.44
N GLU A 11 -9.02 -6.73 35.04
CA GLU A 11 -10.31 -6.37 34.43
C GLU A 11 -10.20 -5.13 33.53
N LEU A 12 -9.25 -4.24 33.82
CA LEU A 12 -9.02 -3.03 33.05
C LEU A 12 -8.48 -3.35 31.65
N GLU A 13 -7.56 -4.29 31.53
CA GLU A 13 -6.92 -4.67 30.27
C GLU A 13 -7.92 -5.17 29.21
N PRO A 14 -8.84 -6.12 29.50
CA PRO A 14 -9.85 -6.53 28.52
C PRO A 14 -10.77 -5.38 28.09
N GLY A 15 -11.13 -4.49 29.03
CA GLY A 15 -11.96 -3.32 28.74
C GLY A 15 -11.29 -2.34 27.78
N LEU A 16 -10.01 -2.04 28.00
CA LEU A 16 -9.22 -1.17 27.12
C LEU A 16 -8.98 -1.81 25.75
N ASN A 17 -8.75 -3.12 25.69
CA ASN A 17 -8.60 -3.85 24.43
C ASN A 17 -9.90 -3.86 23.62
N ALA A 18 -11.05 -4.07 24.26
CA ALA A 18 -12.35 -3.98 23.61
C ALA A 18 -12.63 -2.57 23.07
N LEU A 19 -12.33 -1.54 23.86
CA LEU A 19 -12.46 -0.15 23.46
C LEU A 19 -11.54 0.19 22.29
N PHE A 20 -10.29 -0.28 22.32
CA PHE A 20 -9.35 -0.12 21.22
C PHE A 20 -9.91 -0.74 19.92
N GLY A 21 -10.38 -1.97 19.97
CA GLY A 21 -10.94 -2.66 18.82
C GLY A 21 -12.16 -1.96 18.22
N LEU A 22 -13.06 -1.45 19.08
CA LEU A 22 -14.22 -0.67 18.65
C LEU A 22 -13.81 0.64 17.99
N GLU A 23 -12.89 1.37 18.59
CA GLU A 23 -12.46 2.67 18.08
C GLU A 23 -11.63 2.51 16.80
N TYR A 24 -10.76 1.49 16.71
CA TYR A 24 -9.97 1.21 15.52
C TYR A 24 -10.85 0.89 14.30
N LYS A 25 -11.90 0.10 14.48
CA LYS A 25 -12.87 -0.24 13.41
C LYS A 25 -13.72 0.95 12.94
N ARG A 26 -13.76 2.01 13.72
CA ARG A 26 -14.53 3.22 13.41
C ARG A 26 -13.89 4.05 12.30
N TYR A 27 -12.58 3.90 12.11
CA TYR A 27 -11.85 4.59 11.05
C TYR A 27 -11.92 3.78 9.76
N GLU A 28 -12.48 4.39 8.73
CA GLU A 28 -12.61 3.81 7.42
C GLU A 28 -11.24 3.57 6.77
N ASN A 29 -11.08 2.44 6.12
CA ASN A 29 -9.86 2.10 5.40
C ASN A 29 -9.90 2.72 3.99
N GLN A 30 -9.67 4.01 3.87
CA GLN A 30 -9.68 4.75 2.59
C GLN A 30 -8.71 4.15 1.55
N HIS A 31 -7.60 3.59 1.99
CA HIS A 31 -6.65 2.93 1.10
C HIS A 31 -7.24 1.71 0.38
N ALA A 32 -8.30 1.09 0.91
CA ALA A 32 -8.95 -0.07 0.29
C ALA A 32 -9.71 0.27 -1.01
N GLU A 33 -9.98 1.56 -1.27
CA GLU A 33 -10.56 2.02 -2.52
C GLU A 33 -9.54 2.08 -3.67
N ILE A 34 -8.25 2.15 -3.32
CA ILE A 34 -7.15 2.30 -4.28
C ILE A 34 -6.35 1.01 -4.41
N TYR A 35 -6.14 0.32 -3.28
CA TYR A 35 -5.28 -0.86 -3.20
C TYR A 35 -6.08 -2.12 -2.91
N THR A 36 -5.73 -3.21 -3.56
CA THR A 36 -6.21 -4.54 -3.20
C THR A 36 -5.60 -4.96 -1.87
N THR A 37 -6.42 -5.51 -0.98
CA THR A 37 -5.96 -5.99 0.32
C THR A 37 -5.97 -7.51 0.34
N GLU A 38 -4.81 -8.10 0.58
CA GLU A 38 -4.61 -9.53 0.69
C GLU A 38 -4.08 -9.91 2.07
N SER A 39 -4.20 -11.17 2.45
CA SER A 39 -3.64 -11.70 3.69
C SER A 39 -2.38 -12.48 3.40
N SER A 40 -1.36 -12.30 4.25
CA SER A 40 -0.10 -13.04 4.16
C SER A 40 0.29 -13.58 5.53
N ASP A 41 0.96 -14.74 5.52
CA ASP A 41 1.57 -15.39 6.69
C ASP A 41 3.10 -15.40 6.64
N ARG A 42 3.68 -14.66 5.66
CA ARG A 42 5.12 -14.59 5.40
C ARG A 42 5.71 -13.25 5.84
N ALA A 43 7.03 -13.15 5.85
CA ALA A 43 7.74 -11.90 6.11
C ALA A 43 7.73 -10.93 4.92
N PHE A 44 7.58 -11.44 3.72
CA PHE A 44 7.48 -10.69 2.47
C PHE A 44 6.70 -11.51 1.44
N GLU A 45 6.11 -10.83 0.46
CA GLU A 45 5.53 -11.43 -0.74
C GLU A 45 6.29 -10.97 -1.97
N GLU A 46 6.34 -11.82 -2.98
CA GLU A 46 6.95 -11.51 -4.27
C GLU A 46 5.93 -11.79 -5.38
N GLU A 47 5.77 -10.81 -6.24
CA GLU A 47 4.98 -10.94 -7.44
C GLU A 47 5.89 -10.82 -8.65
N VAL A 48 5.78 -11.80 -9.54
CA VAL A 48 6.50 -11.83 -10.81
C VAL A 48 5.55 -11.35 -11.90
N MET A 49 5.95 -10.33 -12.62
CA MET A 49 5.23 -9.87 -13.80
C MET A 49 5.43 -10.88 -14.93
N LEU A 50 4.33 -11.41 -15.42
CA LEU A 50 4.34 -12.32 -16.57
C LEU A 50 4.11 -11.50 -17.84
N GLY A 51 5.08 -11.53 -18.73
CA GLY A 51 4.97 -10.91 -20.06
C GLY A 51 3.89 -11.58 -20.91
N GLY A 52 3.12 -10.78 -21.63
CA GLY A 52 2.11 -11.26 -22.57
C GLY A 52 2.70 -11.91 -23.82
N PHE A 53 1.83 -12.30 -24.75
CA PHE A 53 2.24 -12.73 -26.09
C PHE A 53 2.29 -11.53 -27.04
N GLY A 54 3.15 -11.59 -28.03
CA GLY A 54 3.21 -10.61 -29.10
C GLY A 54 1.96 -10.65 -30.01
N THR A 55 1.92 -9.78 -31.01
CA THR A 55 0.84 -9.74 -31.98
C THR A 55 0.76 -11.04 -32.78
N ALA A 56 -0.42 -11.68 -32.74
CA ALA A 56 -0.63 -12.90 -33.51
C ALA A 56 -0.53 -12.65 -35.04
N PRO A 57 0.35 -13.33 -35.74
CA PRO A 57 0.48 -13.17 -37.19
C PRO A 57 -0.68 -13.82 -37.93
N VAL A 58 -0.98 -13.29 -39.14
CA VAL A 58 -1.94 -13.90 -40.07
C VAL A 58 -1.38 -15.22 -40.59
N LYS A 59 -2.14 -16.31 -40.38
CA LYS A 59 -1.81 -17.63 -40.93
C LYS A 59 -2.42 -17.81 -42.31
N ASN A 60 -1.62 -18.04 -43.30
CA ASN A 60 -2.05 -18.42 -44.64
C ASN A 60 -2.45 -19.90 -44.68
N GLU A 61 -3.31 -20.27 -45.68
CA GLU A 61 -3.67 -21.66 -45.91
C GLU A 61 -2.42 -22.52 -46.23
N GLY A 62 -2.27 -23.65 -45.52
CA GLY A 62 -1.10 -24.51 -45.65
C GLY A 62 0.17 -24.04 -44.90
N GLY A 63 0.15 -22.85 -44.29
CA GLY A 63 1.25 -22.34 -43.44
C GLY A 63 1.30 -22.99 -42.05
N SER A 64 2.49 -23.00 -41.43
CA SER A 64 2.68 -23.41 -40.07
C SER A 64 2.13 -22.35 -39.08
N ILE A 65 1.77 -22.79 -37.87
CA ILE A 65 1.44 -21.89 -36.76
C ILE A 65 2.74 -21.33 -36.18
N SER A 66 2.76 -20.03 -35.90
CA SER A 66 3.81 -19.40 -35.09
C SER A 66 3.63 -19.75 -33.63
N PHE A 67 4.73 -20.00 -32.95
CA PHE A 67 4.81 -20.12 -31.51
C PHE A 67 5.43 -18.85 -30.95
N ASP A 68 4.93 -18.38 -29.84
CA ASP A 68 5.51 -17.28 -29.09
C ASP A 68 5.68 -17.72 -27.62
N ASP A 69 6.69 -17.24 -26.95
CA ASP A 69 7.04 -17.62 -25.60
C ASP A 69 6.64 -16.52 -24.61
N ALA A 70 5.90 -16.89 -23.58
CA ALA A 70 5.68 -16.02 -22.42
C ALA A 70 6.95 -15.97 -21.56
N GLN A 71 7.32 -14.80 -21.11
CA GLN A 71 8.52 -14.57 -20.29
C GLN A 71 8.16 -13.98 -18.93
N GLU A 72 8.87 -14.42 -17.90
CA GLU A 72 8.89 -13.72 -16.63
C GLU A 72 9.78 -12.49 -16.77
N THR A 73 9.29 -11.33 -16.33
CA THR A 73 10.00 -10.06 -16.52
C THR A 73 10.53 -9.52 -15.19
N TYR A 74 9.77 -8.67 -14.54
CA TYR A 74 10.19 -8.01 -13.32
C TYR A 74 9.59 -8.69 -12.09
N THR A 75 10.32 -8.67 -10.97
CA THR A 75 9.85 -9.18 -9.69
C THR A 75 9.70 -8.02 -8.71
N SER A 76 8.50 -7.82 -8.21
CA SER A 76 8.23 -6.86 -7.13
C SER A 76 8.19 -7.58 -5.79
N ARG A 77 8.93 -7.05 -4.80
CA ARG A 77 8.94 -7.57 -3.44
C ARG A 77 8.26 -6.62 -2.47
N TYR A 78 7.26 -7.12 -1.77
CA TYR A 78 6.52 -6.41 -0.73
C TYR A 78 6.98 -6.90 0.63
N THR A 79 7.72 -6.08 1.37
CA THR A 79 8.20 -6.41 2.71
C THR A 79 7.23 -5.88 3.75
N HIS A 80 6.78 -6.76 4.66
CA HIS A 80 5.86 -6.38 5.72
C HIS A 80 6.54 -5.56 6.80
N GLU A 81 5.87 -4.50 7.24
CA GLU A 81 6.30 -3.66 8.35
C GLU A 81 5.34 -3.77 9.53
N THR A 82 5.88 -3.81 10.72
CA THR A 82 5.07 -3.82 11.95
C THR A 82 4.85 -2.40 12.44
N ILE A 83 3.60 -1.98 12.56
CA ILE A 83 3.22 -0.71 13.18
C ILE A 83 2.87 -1.00 14.64
N ALA A 84 3.60 -0.43 15.57
CA ALA A 84 3.37 -0.61 16.99
C ALA A 84 3.52 0.72 17.74
N LEU A 85 2.64 0.94 18.70
CA LEU A 85 2.67 2.07 19.61
C LEU A 85 2.04 1.62 20.93
N ALA A 86 2.61 2.05 22.06
CA ALA A 86 2.10 1.72 23.38
C ALA A 86 2.09 2.97 24.28
N PHE A 87 1.26 2.94 25.30
CA PHE A 87 1.32 3.86 26.40
C PHE A 87 1.32 3.10 27.74
N SER A 88 1.87 3.70 28.77
CA SER A 88 1.87 3.16 30.13
C SER A 88 1.11 4.10 31.06
N ILE A 89 0.47 3.53 32.08
CA ILE A 89 -0.17 4.25 33.18
C ILE A 89 0.61 3.88 34.45
N THR A 90 1.02 4.88 35.21
CA THR A 90 1.75 4.65 36.45
C THR A 90 0.82 4.12 37.54
N GLU A 91 1.39 3.44 38.53
CA GLU A 91 0.64 2.89 39.63
C GLU A 91 0.02 4.00 40.48
N GLU A 92 0.72 5.12 40.67
CA GLU A 92 0.21 6.29 41.37
C GLU A 92 -1.05 6.88 40.71
N ALA A 93 -1.07 6.94 39.37
CA ALA A 93 -2.24 7.41 38.63
C ALA A 93 -3.44 6.46 38.79
N ILE A 94 -3.19 5.17 38.96
CA ILE A 94 -4.23 4.17 39.24
C ILE A 94 -4.73 4.36 40.68
N GLU A 95 -3.86 4.63 41.64
CA GLU A 95 -4.23 4.87 43.06
C GLU A 95 -5.09 6.12 43.22
N ASP A 96 -4.78 7.19 42.50
CA ASP A 96 -5.51 8.45 42.50
C ASP A 96 -6.83 8.40 41.69
N ASN A 97 -7.23 7.23 41.21
CA ASN A 97 -8.44 7.00 40.40
C ASN A 97 -8.57 7.89 39.15
N LEU A 98 -7.44 8.32 38.60
CA LEU A 98 -7.40 9.13 37.37
C LEU A 98 -7.42 8.27 36.09
N TYR A 99 -7.23 6.96 36.20
CA TYR A 99 -7.07 6.03 35.09
C TYR A 99 -8.33 5.85 34.22
N ASP A 100 -9.52 5.95 34.82
CA ASP A 100 -10.78 5.63 34.16
C ASP A 100 -11.02 6.58 32.94
N ARG A 101 -10.87 7.86 33.16
CA ARG A 101 -11.01 8.88 32.09
C ARG A 101 -9.77 8.97 31.19
N LEU A 102 -8.57 8.84 31.76
CA LEU A 102 -7.32 8.95 31.03
C LEU A 102 -7.07 7.70 30.19
N GLY A 103 -7.25 6.50 30.74
CA GLY A 103 -7.07 5.24 30.05
C GLY A 103 -7.92 5.14 28.78
N SER A 104 -9.23 5.41 28.89
CA SER A 104 -10.13 5.38 27.73
C SER A 104 -9.81 6.46 26.69
N ARG A 105 -9.40 7.65 27.13
CA ARG A 105 -9.00 8.75 26.23
C ARG A 105 -7.72 8.40 25.45
N TYR A 106 -6.70 7.86 26.14
CA TYR A 106 -5.45 7.48 25.50
C TYR A 106 -5.61 6.24 24.61
N THR A 107 -6.46 5.29 24.97
CA THR A 107 -6.77 4.14 24.11
C THR A 107 -7.41 4.57 22.79
N ARG A 108 -8.35 5.52 22.83
CA ARG A 108 -8.91 6.09 21.59
C ARG A 108 -7.87 6.86 20.77
N ALA A 109 -6.99 7.61 21.42
CA ALA A 109 -5.90 8.33 20.75
C ALA A 109 -4.92 7.35 20.10
N LEU A 110 -4.60 6.24 20.76
CA LEU A 110 -3.76 5.17 20.23
C LEU A 110 -4.38 4.54 18.98
N ALA A 111 -5.65 4.15 19.04
CA ALA A 111 -6.38 3.56 17.92
C ALA A 111 -6.38 4.49 16.70
N ARG A 112 -6.65 5.77 16.91
CA ARG A 112 -6.61 6.79 15.86
C ARG A 112 -5.22 6.96 15.27
N SER A 113 -4.18 7.00 16.11
CA SER A 113 -2.79 7.14 15.67
C SER A 113 -2.37 5.97 14.79
N MET A 114 -2.69 4.74 15.18
CA MET A 114 -2.35 3.54 14.40
C MET A 114 -3.11 3.50 13.07
N ALA A 115 -4.41 3.81 13.05
CA ALA A 115 -5.20 3.91 11.83
C ALA A 115 -4.65 5.00 10.90
N HIS A 116 -4.30 6.17 11.45
CA HIS A 116 -3.70 7.26 10.68
C HIS A 116 -2.35 6.87 10.08
N THR A 117 -1.47 6.22 10.83
CA THR A 117 -0.17 5.75 10.32
C THR A 117 -0.34 4.82 9.14
N LYS A 118 -1.32 3.90 9.19
CA LYS A 118 -1.63 3.02 8.07
C LYS A 118 -2.04 3.79 6.81
N GLN A 119 -2.89 4.81 6.96
CA GLN A 119 -3.31 5.66 5.84
C GLN A 119 -2.13 6.47 5.27
N VAL A 120 -1.28 7.05 6.13
CA VAL A 120 -0.09 7.78 5.70
C VAL A 120 0.88 6.89 4.93
N LYS A 121 1.10 5.65 5.40
CA LYS A 121 1.94 4.68 4.68
C LYS A 121 1.36 4.33 3.31
N ALA A 122 0.07 4.10 3.21
CA ALA A 122 -0.59 3.84 1.93
C ALA A 122 -0.50 5.06 0.97
N ALA A 123 -0.77 6.26 1.48
CA ALA A 123 -0.67 7.48 0.68
C ALA A 123 0.77 7.80 0.24
N ALA A 124 1.78 7.36 0.99
CA ALA A 124 3.18 7.63 0.68
C ALA A 124 3.61 7.04 -0.68
N VAL A 125 3.00 5.94 -1.13
CA VAL A 125 3.27 5.34 -2.45
C VAL A 125 2.97 6.35 -3.56
N LEU A 126 1.77 6.96 -3.52
CA LEU A 126 1.36 7.95 -4.51
C LEU A 126 2.06 9.30 -4.34
N ASN A 127 2.27 9.73 -3.10
CA ASN A 127 2.97 10.98 -2.82
C ASN A 127 4.43 10.97 -3.29
N ASN A 128 5.05 9.79 -3.35
CA ASN A 128 6.42 9.59 -3.82
C ASN A 128 6.47 8.98 -5.24
N ALA A 129 5.39 9.06 -6.00
CA ALA A 129 5.29 8.41 -7.31
C ALA A 129 6.41 8.82 -8.28
N PHE A 130 6.91 10.05 -8.18
CA PHE A 130 7.99 10.59 -9.01
C PHE A 130 9.38 10.48 -8.37
N THR A 131 9.51 9.80 -7.21
CA THR A 131 10.76 9.72 -6.48
C THR A 131 11.40 8.35 -6.68
N ALA A 132 12.52 8.30 -7.34
CA ALA A 132 13.28 7.07 -7.56
C ALA A 132 13.62 6.38 -6.22
N GLY A 133 13.38 5.08 -6.14
CA GLY A 133 13.66 4.24 -4.98
C GLY A 133 12.63 4.33 -3.84
N ALA A 134 11.76 5.34 -3.79
CA ALA A 134 10.73 5.47 -2.76
C ALA A 134 9.45 4.68 -3.07
N SER A 135 9.12 4.58 -4.35
CA SER A 135 7.96 3.84 -4.89
C SER A 135 8.36 3.10 -6.16
N ALA A 136 9.55 2.50 -6.16
CA ALA A 136 10.05 1.75 -7.30
C ALA A 136 9.19 0.50 -7.54
N GLY A 137 8.84 0.27 -8.79
CA GLY A 137 8.24 -0.97 -9.28
C GLY A 137 9.24 -2.12 -9.34
N GLY A 138 8.84 -3.24 -9.89
CA GLY A 138 9.72 -4.38 -10.14
C GLY A 138 10.84 -4.07 -11.16
N ASP A 139 10.65 -3.07 -11.98
CA ASP A 139 11.61 -2.54 -12.95
C ASP A 139 12.69 -1.62 -12.34
N GLY A 140 12.54 -1.24 -11.06
CA GLY A 140 13.52 -0.47 -10.30
C GLY A 140 13.47 1.04 -10.50
N VAL A 141 12.55 1.56 -11.34
CA VAL A 141 12.34 3.01 -11.51
C VAL A 141 11.18 3.54 -10.68
N ALA A 142 10.96 4.84 -10.66
CA ALA A 142 9.83 5.44 -9.93
C ALA A 142 8.49 4.99 -10.53
N LEU A 143 7.41 5.08 -9.76
CA LEU A 143 6.08 4.70 -10.23
C LEU A 143 5.65 5.51 -11.48
N CYS A 144 6.00 6.79 -11.51
CA CYS A 144 5.89 7.63 -12.69
C CYS A 144 7.29 8.05 -13.13
N ASP A 145 7.68 7.68 -14.34
CA ASP A 145 9.02 7.94 -14.88
C ASP A 145 8.97 8.00 -16.42
N THR A 146 9.96 8.65 -17.01
CA THR A 146 10.13 8.73 -18.46
C THR A 146 10.92 7.57 -19.05
N SER A 147 11.41 6.64 -18.22
CA SER A 147 12.42 5.66 -18.59
C SER A 147 12.14 4.23 -18.11
N HIS A 148 10.87 3.83 -18.04
CA HIS A 148 10.51 2.44 -17.74
C HIS A 148 11.13 1.50 -18.77
N PRO A 149 11.98 0.54 -18.38
CA PRO A 149 12.65 -0.31 -19.31
C PRO A 149 11.68 -1.33 -19.93
N LEU A 150 11.75 -1.48 -21.26
CA LEU A 150 11.01 -2.49 -22.01
C LEU A 150 11.85 -3.77 -22.17
N THR A 151 11.24 -4.93 -22.13
CA THR A 151 11.90 -6.22 -22.34
C THR A 151 12.39 -6.38 -23.80
N SER A 152 11.72 -5.72 -24.75
CA SER A 152 12.11 -5.65 -26.16
C SER A 152 13.32 -4.72 -26.42
N GLY A 153 13.77 -3.98 -25.40
CA GLY A 153 14.78 -2.93 -25.48
C GLY A 153 14.18 -1.54 -25.68
N GLY A 154 14.85 -0.54 -25.15
CA GLY A 154 14.36 0.83 -25.09
C GLY A 154 13.62 1.14 -23.80
N THR A 155 12.92 2.26 -23.77
CA THR A 155 12.20 2.76 -22.60
C THR A 155 10.81 3.27 -22.98
N PHE A 156 9.92 3.27 -22.00
CA PHE A 156 8.57 3.81 -22.08
C PHE A 156 8.38 4.88 -21.02
N ALA A 157 7.67 5.94 -21.35
CA ALA A 157 7.33 7.03 -20.43
C ALA A 157 5.85 6.93 -20.05
N ASN A 158 5.56 6.93 -18.75
CA ASN A 158 4.19 7.00 -18.21
C ASN A 158 3.90 8.35 -17.54
N GLU A 159 4.79 9.32 -17.72
CA GLU A 159 4.58 10.70 -17.30
C GLU A 159 4.61 11.67 -18.50
N PRO A 160 3.95 12.83 -18.41
CA PRO A 160 4.02 13.84 -19.45
C PRO A 160 5.44 14.39 -19.61
N THR A 161 5.86 14.61 -20.85
CA THR A 161 7.18 15.20 -21.17
C THR A 161 7.39 16.58 -20.53
N THR A 162 6.30 17.31 -20.30
CA THR A 162 6.31 18.63 -19.66
C THR A 162 5.38 18.62 -18.48
N ALA A 163 5.94 18.81 -17.28
CA ALA A 163 5.13 18.96 -16.07
C ALA A 163 4.25 20.22 -16.16
N ALA A 164 2.98 20.09 -15.84
CA ALA A 164 2.02 21.16 -15.88
C ALA A 164 0.94 21.02 -14.81
N ASP A 165 0.33 22.12 -14.42
CA ASP A 165 -0.80 22.13 -13.52
C ASP A 165 -2.04 21.47 -14.17
N LEU A 166 -2.86 20.81 -13.37
CA LEU A 166 -4.09 20.18 -13.84
C LEU A 166 -5.05 21.20 -14.41
N ASN A 167 -5.34 21.09 -15.69
CA ASN A 167 -6.35 21.87 -16.41
C ASN A 167 -6.99 21.01 -17.51
N GLU A 168 -7.98 21.54 -18.22
CA GLU A 168 -8.73 20.80 -19.24
C GLU A 168 -7.82 20.25 -20.35
N THR A 169 -6.93 21.08 -20.88
CA THR A 169 -6.01 20.68 -21.96
C THR A 169 -5.07 19.56 -21.53
N TYR A 170 -4.44 19.69 -20.35
CA TYR A 170 -3.52 18.65 -19.85
C TYR A 170 -4.23 17.39 -19.43
N LEU A 171 -5.50 17.47 -19.02
CA LEU A 171 -6.31 16.28 -18.77
C LEU A 171 -6.61 15.53 -20.08
N GLU A 172 -6.94 16.24 -21.15
CA GLU A 172 -7.11 15.66 -22.49
C GLU A 172 -5.83 15.00 -22.98
N ASP A 173 -4.68 15.70 -22.86
CA ASP A 173 -3.37 15.15 -23.22
C ASP A 173 -3.03 13.89 -22.41
N ALA A 174 -3.32 13.87 -21.12
CA ALA A 174 -3.11 12.70 -20.29
C ALA A 174 -3.98 11.50 -20.73
N LEU A 175 -5.24 11.73 -21.08
CA LEU A 175 -6.13 10.67 -21.57
C LEU A 175 -5.65 10.12 -22.92
N ILE A 176 -5.15 10.98 -23.81
CA ILE A 176 -4.55 10.56 -25.10
C ILE A 176 -3.30 9.72 -24.85
N ASN A 177 -2.43 10.16 -23.94
CA ASN A 177 -1.21 9.43 -23.60
C ASN A 177 -1.53 8.07 -22.99
N ILE A 178 -2.49 7.99 -22.06
CA ILE A 178 -2.93 6.73 -21.43
C ILE A 178 -3.48 5.76 -22.49
N ALA A 179 -4.22 6.26 -23.49
CA ALA A 179 -4.72 5.43 -24.58
C ALA A 179 -3.60 4.86 -25.47
N GLY A 180 -2.43 5.49 -25.47
CA GLY A 180 -1.24 5.05 -26.18
C GLY A 180 -0.27 4.22 -25.34
N PHE A 181 -0.59 3.90 -24.08
CA PHE A 181 0.28 3.10 -23.23
C PHE A 181 0.44 1.69 -23.78
N VAL A 182 1.65 1.19 -23.70
CA VAL A 182 2.05 -0.14 -24.13
C VAL A 182 2.43 -0.99 -22.93
N ASP A 183 2.49 -2.29 -23.13
CA ASP A 183 3.00 -3.22 -22.12
C ASP A 183 4.54 -3.26 -22.11
N GLU A 184 5.13 -4.17 -21.36
CA GLU A 184 6.59 -4.34 -21.23
C GLU A 184 7.27 -4.80 -22.51
N ARG A 185 6.51 -5.18 -23.54
CA ARG A 185 7.02 -5.60 -24.87
C ARG A 185 7.00 -4.44 -25.88
N GLY A 186 6.23 -3.37 -25.63
CA GLY A 186 6.11 -2.18 -26.47
C GLY A 186 4.97 -2.20 -27.47
#